data_5b7e2ddf87c4d14b886236b32239ea35
#
_entry.id   5b7e2ddf87c4d14b886236b32239ea35
#
_cell.length_a   1.000
_cell.length_b   1.000
_cell.length_c   1.000
_cell.angle_alpha   90.00
_cell.angle_beta   90.00
_cell.angle_gamma   90.00
#
_symmetry.space_group_name_H-M   'P 1'
#
loop_
_entity.id
_entity.type
_entity.pdbx_description
1 polymer ?
#
loop_
_entity_poly.entity_id
_entity_poly.type
_entity_poly.pdbx_seq_one_letter_code
_entity_poly.pdbx_strand_id
1 'polypeptide(L)'
;MKHLALFWAFACGASAASAEDLAYVNAALRAWLQAIEADALYLLVDRGAGELQLMHGKALLRRVPLTADSLGTQPSVQSSLEARLRRYRPSNPWHGLVPSPFDWEQNLVADASATSALYFASGLLIYASPAWHRRGAMDLQIGVADLRALYNACGLGTMLVVLPTSWRQGPQQ
;
A
#
# COMPACT_ATOMS: atom_id res chain seq x y z
N MET A 1 -62.62 9.19 -18.76
CA MET A 1 -61.65 8.95 -17.68
C MET A 1 -60.59 8.02 -18.21
N LYS A 2 -59.38 8.55 -18.50
CA LYS A 2 -58.25 7.78 -19.05
C LYS A 2 -57.21 7.68 -17.97
N HIS A 3 -57.00 6.47 -17.42
CA HIS A 3 -55.94 6.16 -16.46
C HIS A 3 -54.64 5.97 -17.21
N LEU A 4 -53.70 6.89 -17.01
CA LEU A 4 -52.30 6.82 -17.50
C LEU A 4 -51.50 6.07 -16.46
N ALA A 5 -51.15 4.82 -16.72
CA ALA A 5 -50.23 4.01 -15.88
C ALA A 5 -48.82 4.39 -16.24
N LEU A 6 -48.12 5.06 -15.28
CA LEU A 6 -46.72 5.41 -15.38
C LEU A 6 -45.88 4.19 -14.93
N PHE A 7 -45.30 3.47 -15.91
CA PHE A 7 -44.29 2.43 -15.63
C PHE A 7 -42.97 3.07 -15.33
N TRP A 8 -42.56 3.03 -14.06
CA TRP A 8 -41.19 3.32 -13.64
C TRP A 8 -40.31 2.07 -13.89
N ALA A 9 -39.52 2.10 -14.94
CA ALA A 9 -38.48 1.11 -15.16
C ALA A 9 -37.29 1.47 -14.26
N PHE A 10 -37.13 0.75 -13.15
CA PHE A 10 -35.89 0.76 -12.35
C PHE A 10 -34.81 0.05 -13.19
N ALA A 11 -33.99 0.82 -13.88
CA ALA A 11 -32.77 0.32 -14.47
C ALA A 11 -31.78 0.00 -13.33
N CYS A 12 -31.72 -1.24 -12.88
CA CYS A 12 -30.72 -1.76 -11.97
C CYS A 12 -29.42 -1.87 -12.77
N GLY A 13 -28.61 -0.80 -12.74
CA GLY A 13 -27.29 -0.76 -13.34
C GLY A 13 -26.30 -1.57 -12.49
N ALA A 14 -26.30 -2.89 -12.65
CA ALA A 14 -25.20 -3.72 -12.20
C ALA A 14 -23.97 -3.35 -13.04
N SER A 15 -23.05 -2.56 -12.48
CA SER A 15 -21.71 -2.37 -13.06
C SER A 15 -21.00 -3.72 -13.06
N ALA A 16 -20.99 -4.39 -14.19
CA ALA A 16 -20.15 -5.55 -14.38
C ALA A 16 -18.69 -5.10 -14.24
N ALA A 17 -17.95 -5.72 -13.31
CA ALA A 17 -16.51 -5.51 -13.22
C ALA A 17 -15.90 -5.75 -14.59
N SER A 18 -15.00 -4.86 -15.03
CA SER A 18 -14.35 -5.03 -16.32
C SER A 18 -13.48 -6.29 -16.32
N ALA A 19 -13.23 -6.87 -17.50
CA ALA A 19 -12.33 -8.02 -17.60
C ALA A 19 -10.93 -7.70 -17.06
N GLU A 20 -10.49 -6.45 -17.16
CA GLU A 20 -9.22 -5.96 -16.62
C GLU A 20 -9.23 -5.94 -15.08
N ASP A 21 -10.34 -5.55 -14.45
CA ASP A 21 -10.47 -5.56 -12.99
C ASP A 21 -10.42 -7.01 -12.46
N LEU A 22 -11.05 -7.96 -13.14
CA LEU A 22 -10.99 -9.37 -12.77
C LEU A 22 -9.59 -9.96 -12.95
N ALA A 23 -8.89 -9.60 -14.02
CA ALA A 23 -7.51 -10.04 -14.24
C ALA A 23 -6.58 -9.50 -13.15
N TYR A 24 -6.76 -8.24 -12.76
CA TYR A 24 -5.99 -7.60 -11.69
C TYR A 24 -6.27 -8.27 -10.32
N VAL A 25 -7.52 -8.53 -9.97
CA VAL A 25 -7.90 -9.25 -8.75
C VAL A 25 -7.27 -10.66 -8.72
N ASN A 26 -7.36 -11.39 -9.84
CA ASN A 26 -6.77 -12.72 -9.94
C ASN A 26 -5.24 -12.69 -9.79
N ALA A 27 -4.56 -11.70 -10.35
CA ALA A 27 -3.13 -11.53 -10.19
C ALA A 27 -2.75 -11.28 -8.72
N ALA A 28 -3.51 -10.41 -8.03
CA ALA A 28 -3.29 -10.12 -6.62
C ALA A 28 -3.51 -11.36 -5.72
N LEU A 29 -4.56 -12.13 -5.97
CA LEU A 29 -4.83 -13.36 -5.23
C LEU A 29 -3.77 -14.44 -5.46
N ARG A 30 -3.26 -14.57 -6.68
CA ARG A 30 -2.14 -15.48 -6.98
C ARG A 30 -0.87 -15.06 -6.27
N ALA A 31 -0.53 -13.77 -6.27
CA ALA A 31 0.61 -13.23 -5.55
C ALA A 31 0.50 -13.49 -4.04
N TRP A 32 -0.72 -13.36 -3.49
CA TRP A 32 -0.97 -13.67 -2.08
C TRP A 32 -0.81 -15.16 -1.79
N LEU A 33 -1.33 -16.05 -2.61
CA LEU A 33 -1.13 -17.50 -2.46
C LEU A 33 0.36 -17.87 -2.51
N GLN A 34 1.12 -17.29 -3.43
CA GLN A 34 2.57 -17.49 -3.49
C GLN A 34 3.27 -17.02 -2.21
N ALA A 35 2.86 -15.89 -1.64
CA ALA A 35 3.41 -15.41 -0.38
C ALA A 35 3.11 -16.35 0.79
N ILE A 36 1.92 -16.95 0.83
CA ILE A 36 1.54 -17.96 1.83
C ILE A 36 2.39 -19.23 1.68
N GLU A 37 2.57 -19.71 0.45
CA GLU A 37 3.32 -20.93 0.14
C GLU A 37 4.82 -20.79 0.40
N ALA A 38 5.36 -19.59 0.27
CA ALA A 38 6.76 -19.30 0.56
C ALA A 38 7.12 -19.46 2.05
N ASP A 39 6.12 -19.55 2.94
CA ASP A 39 6.25 -19.69 4.39
C ASP A 39 7.27 -18.69 4.99
N ALA A 40 7.28 -17.49 4.47
CA ALA A 40 8.15 -16.40 4.87
C ALA A 40 7.35 -15.22 5.42
N LEU A 41 8.06 -14.26 5.98
CA LEU A 41 7.46 -13.00 6.42
C LEU A 41 7.10 -12.15 5.20
N TYR A 42 5.87 -11.62 5.17
CA TYR A 42 5.42 -10.70 4.13
C TYR A 42 4.42 -9.68 4.66
N LEU A 43 4.23 -8.61 3.89
CA LEU A 43 3.24 -7.58 4.14
C LEU A 43 2.07 -7.75 3.17
N LEU A 44 0.85 -7.68 3.70
CA LEU A 44 -0.39 -7.72 2.92
C LEU A 44 -1.15 -6.41 3.12
N VAL A 45 -1.35 -5.66 2.05
CA VAL A 45 -2.19 -4.46 2.04
C VAL A 45 -3.60 -4.86 1.64
N ASP A 46 -4.53 -4.84 2.57
CA ASP A 46 -5.96 -5.01 2.29
C ASP A 46 -6.61 -3.63 2.16
N ARG A 47 -6.66 -3.12 0.94
CA ARG A 47 -7.25 -1.81 0.65
C ARG A 47 -8.75 -1.77 0.92
N GLY A 48 -9.43 -2.90 0.77
CA GLY A 48 -10.86 -3.02 1.05
C GLY A 48 -11.18 -2.89 2.55
N ALA A 49 -10.26 -3.33 3.40
CA ALA A 49 -10.37 -3.18 4.86
C ALA A 49 -9.67 -1.93 5.40
N GLY A 50 -8.86 -1.23 4.59
CA GLY A 50 -8.03 -0.11 5.05
C GLY A 50 -6.92 -0.55 6.01
N GLU A 51 -6.33 -1.72 5.79
CA GLU A 51 -5.36 -2.32 6.69
C GLU A 51 -4.09 -2.79 5.98
N LEU A 52 -2.98 -2.69 6.69
CA LEU A 52 -1.72 -3.36 6.38
C LEU A 52 -1.51 -4.48 7.41
N GLN A 53 -1.23 -5.67 6.95
CA GLN A 53 -1.05 -6.85 7.78
C GLN A 53 0.37 -7.39 7.65
N LEU A 54 1.02 -7.67 8.79
CA LEU A 54 2.27 -8.42 8.83
C LEU A 54 1.91 -9.90 8.99
N MET A 55 2.34 -10.72 8.05
CA MET A 55 2.00 -12.13 7.93
C MET A 55 3.26 -13.00 7.92
N HIS A 56 3.13 -14.23 8.41
CA HIS A 56 4.08 -15.32 8.18
C HIS A 56 3.31 -16.56 7.74
N GLY A 57 3.52 -17.00 6.51
CA GLY A 57 2.65 -18.02 5.94
C GLY A 57 1.17 -17.63 6.06
N LYS A 58 0.38 -18.41 6.78
CA LYS A 58 -1.04 -18.13 7.06
C LYS A 58 -1.28 -17.36 8.36
N ALA A 59 -0.24 -17.18 9.17
CA ALA A 59 -0.39 -16.56 10.50
C ALA A 59 -0.36 -15.03 10.39
N LEU A 60 -1.39 -14.38 10.94
CA LEU A 60 -1.42 -12.95 11.14
C LEU A 60 -0.62 -12.58 12.37
N LEU A 61 0.50 -11.88 12.21
CA LEU A 61 1.36 -11.44 13.32
C LEU A 61 0.95 -10.07 13.84
N ARG A 62 0.56 -9.16 12.95
CA ARG A 62 0.15 -7.81 13.31
C ARG A 62 -0.83 -7.23 12.29
N ARG A 63 -1.82 -6.51 12.80
CA ARG A 63 -2.76 -5.71 12.01
C ARG A 63 -2.49 -4.24 12.26
N VAL A 64 -2.39 -3.46 11.19
CA VAL A 64 -2.03 -2.05 11.21
C VAL A 64 -3.06 -1.26 10.40
N PRO A 65 -3.80 -0.34 10.99
CA PRO A 65 -4.72 0.51 10.24
C PRO A 65 -3.95 1.47 9.33
N LEU A 66 -4.41 1.63 8.09
CA LEU A 66 -3.93 2.67 7.20
C LEU A 66 -4.53 4.01 7.60
N THR A 67 -3.69 5.03 7.76
CA THR A 67 -4.15 6.41 8.02
C THR A 67 -4.33 7.19 6.73
N ALA A 68 -3.60 6.81 5.67
CA ALA A 68 -3.82 7.29 4.30
C ALA A 68 -3.37 6.24 3.29
N ASP A 69 -4.08 6.19 2.15
CA ASP A 69 -3.78 5.38 0.98
C ASP A 69 -3.80 6.28 -0.25
N SER A 70 -2.63 6.53 -0.83
CA SER A 70 -2.43 7.30 -2.05
C SER A 70 -2.04 6.41 -3.24
N LEU A 71 -2.28 5.09 -3.14
CA LEU A 71 -2.06 4.17 -4.24
C LEU A 71 -3.07 4.47 -5.36
N GLY A 72 -2.61 4.47 -6.59
CA GLY A 72 -3.50 4.58 -7.75
C GLY A 72 -4.54 3.45 -7.82
N THR A 73 -5.34 3.45 -8.86
CA THR A 73 -6.43 2.46 -9.04
C THR A 73 -5.92 1.03 -9.16
N GLN A 74 -4.80 0.83 -9.85
CA GLN A 74 -4.16 -0.47 -10.07
C GLN A 74 -2.66 -0.39 -9.74
N PRO A 75 -2.27 -0.33 -8.45
CA PRO A 75 -0.86 -0.38 -8.08
C PRO A 75 -0.26 -1.76 -8.40
N SER A 76 1.06 -1.88 -8.39
CA SER A 76 1.70 -3.18 -8.52
C SER A 76 1.18 -4.15 -7.47
N VAL A 77 0.72 -5.33 -7.89
CA VAL A 77 0.14 -6.34 -6.99
C VAL A 77 1.17 -6.96 -6.07
N GLN A 78 2.44 -6.95 -6.46
CA GLN A 78 3.54 -7.54 -5.72
C GLN A 78 4.79 -6.68 -5.85
N SER A 79 5.54 -6.54 -4.76
CA SER A 79 6.81 -5.84 -4.73
C SER A 79 7.70 -6.38 -3.60
N SER A 80 9.01 -6.13 -3.67
CA SER A 80 9.96 -6.49 -2.62
C SER A 80 10.48 -5.25 -1.91
N LEU A 81 10.75 -5.37 -0.61
CA LEU A 81 11.39 -4.31 0.17
C LEU A 81 12.82 -4.11 -0.32
N GLU A 82 13.09 -2.96 -0.90
CA GLU A 82 14.38 -2.59 -1.47
C GLU A 82 15.25 -1.83 -0.48
N ALA A 83 14.64 -0.94 0.30
CA ALA A 83 15.37 -0.15 1.27
C ALA A 83 14.56 0.14 2.54
N ARG A 84 15.26 0.16 3.67
CA ARG A 84 14.78 0.67 4.94
C ARG A 84 15.38 2.06 5.17
N LEU A 85 14.56 3.09 4.99
CA LEU A 85 14.98 4.47 5.00
C LEU A 85 14.84 5.06 6.41
N ARG A 86 15.83 5.83 6.81
CA ARG A 86 15.79 6.66 8.03
C ARG A 86 16.12 8.08 7.64
N ARG A 87 15.58 9.04 8.33
CA ARG A 87 15.92 10.44 8.10
C ARG A 87 17.30 10.77 8.63
N TYR A 88 18.15 11.34 7.85
CA TYR A 88 19.51 11.75 8.20
C TYR A 88 19.54 13.26 8.46
N ARG A 89 20.19 13.67 9.53
CA ARG A 89 20.64 15.06 9.68
C ARG A 89 22.04 15.11 9.09
N PRO A 90 22.25 15.74 7.94
CA PRO A 90 23.59 15.89 7.42
C PRO A 90 24.41 16.67 8.44
N SER A 91 25.54 16.10 8.85
CA SER A 91 26.53 16.80 9.68
C SER A 91 27.25 17.90 8.89
N ASN A 92 27.01 17.99 7.58
CA ASN A 92 27.61 18.98 6.71
C ASN A 92 26.62 20.13 6.46
N PRO A 93 26.86 21.33 7.04
CA PRO A 93 25.98 22.48 6.85
C PRO A 93 25.91 23.00 5.41
N TRP A 94 26.83 22.59 4.54
CA TRP A 94 26.89 22.99 3.13
C TRP A 94 26.02 22.14 2.22
N HIS A 95 25.49 21.06 2.71
CA HIS A 95 24.67 20.13 1.95
C HIS A 95 23.33 20.75 1.45
N GLY A 96 22.85 21.77 2.11
CA GLY A 96 21.63 22.50 1.70
C GLY A 96 21.85 23.52 0.59
N LEU A 97 23.09 23.77 0.17
CA LEU A 97 23.42 24.80 -0.82
C LEU A 97 23.60 24.27 -2.24
N VAL A 98 23.70 22.97 -2.41
CA VAL A 98 23.74 22.34 -3.75
C VAL A 98 22.38 21.72 -3.99
N PRO A 99 21.54 22.31 -4.87
CA PRO A 99 20.29 21.68 -5.26
C PRO A 99 20.62 20.42 -6.09
N SER A 100 20.73 19.29 -5.41
CA SER A 100 20.70 18.01 -6.10
C SER A 100 19.26 17.78 -6.54
N PRO A 101 18.98 17.51 -7.82
CA PRO A 101 17.62 17.31 -8.30
C PRO A 101 16.95 16.10 -7.67
N PHE A 102 17.69 15.32 -6.90
CA PHE A 102 17.19 14.12 -6.28
C PHE A 102 17.92 13.77 -4.98
N ASP A 103 17.61 14.49 -3.93
CA ASP A 103 18.16 14.18 -2.61
C ASP A 103 17.12 13.59 -1.67
N TRP A 104 16.41 12.59 -2.17
CA TRP A 104 15.45 11.84 -1.37
C TRP A 104 16.13 11.06 -0.22
N GLU A 105 17.37 10.63 -0.39
CA GLU A 105 18.15 10.01 0.68
C GLU A 105 18.42 10.99 1.81
N GLN A 106 18.76 12.24 1.52
CA GLN A 106 18.97 13.27 2.53
C GLN A 106 17.67 13.61 3.27
N ASN A 107 16.56 13.46 2.63
CA ASN A 107 15.27 13.71 3.24
C ASN A 107 14.67 12.50 3.97
N LEU A 108 15.21 11.30 3.76
CA LEU A 108 14.61 10.07 4.29
C LEU A 108 15.51 9.33 5.27
N VAL A 109 16.70 9.82 5.54
CA VAL A 109 17.64 9.15 6.43
C VAL A 109 17.77 9.93 7.72
N ALA A 110 17.31 9.50 8.76
CA ALA A 110 17.79 9.63 10.11
C ALA A 110 16.99 9.08 11.14
N ASP A 111 17.25 9.15 11.89
CA ASP A 111 17.26 9.16 13.22
C ASP A 111 15.94 9.05 13.92
N ALA A 112 14.99 9.01 13.82
CA ALA A 112 13.91 8.81 14.72
C ALA A 112 12.82 7.96 14.11
N SER A 113 12.25 7.18 14.90
CA SER A 113 11.15 6.30 14.64
C SER A 113 9.94 6.91 13.88
N ALA A 114 9.75 8.22 13.99
CA ALA A 114 8.71 8.94 13.26
C ALA A 114 9.11 9.32 11.82
N THR A 115 10.37 9.16 11.48
CA THR A 115 10.94 9.58 10.20
C THR A 115 11.56 8.42 9.42
N SER A 116 11.24 7.19 9.82
CA SER A 116 11.58 5.98 9.07
C SER A 116 10.58 5.74 7.96
N ALA A 117 10.99 5.01 6.93
CA ALA A 117 10.12 4.55 5.86
C ALA A 117 10.58 3.21 5.30
N LEU A 118 9.66 2.47 4.71
CA LEU A 118 9.93 1.24 3.96
C LEU A 118 9.72 1.56 2.49
N TYR A 119 10.74 1.36 1.68
CA TYR A 119 10.71 1.61 0.24
C TYR A 119 10.75 0.31 -0.54
N PHE A 120 9.83 0.16 -1.47
CA PHE A 120 9.64 -1.05 -2.27
C PHE A 120 10.02 -0.83 -3.71
N ALA A 121 10.47 -1.90 -4.39
CA ALA A 121 10.93 -1.88 -5.78
C ALA A 121 9.88 -1.33 -6.77
N SER A 122 8.60 -1.41 -6.45
CA SER A 122 7.52 -0.77 -7.23
C SER A 122 7.46 0.76 -7.11
N GLY A 123 8.31 1.37 -6.28
CA GLY A 123 8.23 2.79 -5.94
C GLY A 123 7.28 3.11 -4.79
N LEU A 124 6.64 2.08 -4.20
CA LEU A 124 5.73 2.25 -3.07
C LEU A 124 6.51 2.58 -1.80
N LEU A 125 5.99 3.53 -1.03
CA LEU A 125 6.56 3.98 0.23
C LEU A 125 5.56 3.77 1.37
N ILE A 126 6.01 3.14 2.47
CA ILE A 126 5.25 3.06 3.73
C ILE A 126 5.95 3.92 4.78
N TYR A 127 5.23 4.89 5.35
CA TYR A 127 5.78 5.84 6.32
C TYR A 127 4.74 6.30 7.35
N ALA A 128 5.16 7.08 8.35
CA ALA A 128 4.29 7.50 9.44
C ALA A 128 4.11 9.03 9.57
N SER A 129 4.85 9.83 8.83
CA SER A 129 4.85 11.28 9.00
C SER A 129 4.08 11.99 7.89
N PRO A 130 3.12 12.89 8.19
CA PRO A 130 2.42 13.66 7.16
C PRO A 130 3.33 14.64 6.40
N ALA A 131 4.55 14.90 6.90
CA ALA A 131 5.53 15.78 6.25
C ALA A 131 6.09 15.23 4.92
N TRP A 132 5.75 13.98 4.56
CA TRP A 132 6.32 13.27 3.41
C TRP A 132 5.38 13.17 2.22
N HIS A 133 4.31 13.93 2.16
CA HIS A 133 3.45 13.94 0.98
C HIS A 133 4.23 14.32 -0.27
N ARG A 134 4.57 13.32 -1.07
CA ARG A 134 5.05 13.49 -2.42
C ARG A 134 3.84 13.61 -3.35
N ARG A 135 3.74 14.70 -4.09
CA ARG A 135 2.75 14.79 -5.17
C ARG A 135 3.06 13.69 -6.20
N GLY A 136 2.12 12.76 -6.37
CA GLY A 136 2.22 11.70 -7.38
C GLY A 136 2.99 10.45 -6.95
N ALA A 137 3.34 10.29 -5.68
CA ALA A 137 3.96 9.07 -5.18
C ALA A 137 2.89 8.03 -4.78
N MET A 138 3.23 6.76 -4.92
CA MET A 138 2.43 5.65 -4.39
C MET A 138 2.78 5.46 -2.91
N ASP A 139 1.96 6.01 -2.02
CA ASP A 139 2.28 6.08 -0.60
C ASP A 139 1.19 5.43 0.25
N LEU A 140 1.63 4.75 1.31
CA LEU A 140 0.79 4.29 2.41
C LEU A 140 1.26 4.95 3.71
N GLN A 141 0.34 5.53 4.44
CA GLN A 141 0.63 6.11 5.75
C GLN A 141 0.03 5.26 6.86
N ILE A 142 0.82 5.06 7.93
CA ILE A 142 0.46 4.27 9.12
C ILE A 142 0.88 4.98 10.40
N GLY A 143 0.49 4.45 11.55
CA GLY A 143 0.90 4.96 12.85
C GLY A 143 2.41 4.80 13.10
N VAL A 144 3.01 5.74 13.86
CA VAL A 144 4.46 5.73 14.18
C VAL A 144 4.90 4.47 14.90
N ALA A 145 4.09 3.99 15.87
CA ALA A 145 4.40 2.77 16.62
C ALA A 145 4.37 1.53 15.74
N ASP A 146 3.43 1.50 14.78
CA ASP A 146 3.30 0.42 13.83
C ASP A 146 4.42 0.42 12.81
N LEU A 147 4.78 1.60 12.28
CA LEU A 147 5.92 1.71 11.39
C LEU A 147 7.20 1.20 12.04
N ARG A 148 7.45 1.57 13.30
CA ARG A 148 8.61 1.08 14.06
C ARG A 148 8.63 -0.44 14.15
N ALA A 149 7.49 -1.05 14.45
CA ALA A 149 7.37 -2.49 14.55
C ALA A 149 7.65 -3.17 13.21
N LEU A 150 7.05 -2.68 12.12
CA LEU A 150 7.27 -3.20 10.77
C LEU A 150 8.71 -2.99 10.30
N TYR A 151 9.27 -1.81 10.58
CA TYR A 151 10.65 -1.48 10.23
C TYR A 151 11.67 -2.44 10.86
N ASN A 152 11.41 -2.88 12.09
CA ASN A 152 12.26 -3.83 12.79
C ASN A 152 12.02 -5.28 12.36
N ALA A 153 10.80 -5.63 11.99
CA ALA A 153 10.43 -6.98 11.58
C ALA A 153 10.82 -7.29 10.14
N CYS A 154 10.69 -6.32 9.23
CA CYS A 154 10.91 -6.55 7.80
C CYS A 154 12.38 -6.38 7.43
N GLY A 155 12.96 -7.39 6.78
CA GLY A 155 14.28 -7.34 6.15
C GLY A 155 14.20 -6.99 4.67
N LEU A 156 15.34 -6.67 4.05
CA LEU A 156 15.41 -6.50 2.59
C LEU A 156 14.90 -7.77 1.90
N GLY A 157 14.17 -7.59 0.81
CA GLY A 157 13.51 -8.68 0.10
C GLY A 157 12.16 -9.10 0.68
N THR A 158 11.75 -8.59 1.86
CA THR A 158 10.39 -8.85 2.37
C THR A 158 9.35 -8.49 1.31
N MET A 159 8.50 -9.46 0.99
CA MET A 159 7.45 -9.29 -0.03
C MET A 159 6.32 -8.39 0.49
N LEU A 160 5.83 -7.54 -0.39
CA LEU A 160 4.59 -6.80 -0.22
C LEU A 160 3.58 -7.30 -1.26
N VAL A 161 2.38 -7.61 -0.82
CA VAL A 161 1.24 -7.93 -1.69
C VAL A 161 0.15 -6.89 -1.47
N VAL A 162 -0.43 -6.37 -2.56
CA VAL A 162 -1.50 -5.38 -2.52
C VAL A 162 -2.77 -5.99 -3.07
N LEU A 163 -3.79 -6.12 -2.21
CA LEU A 163 -5.12 -6.54 -2.62
C LEU A 163 -5.96 -5.32 -3.03
N PRO A 164 -6.65 -5.36 -4.17
CA PRO A 164 -7.53 -4.29 -4.61
C PRO A 164 -8.73 -4.11 -3.67
N THR A 165 -9.37 -2.95 -3.71
CA THR A 165 -10.57 -2.68 -2.89
C THR A 165 -11.73 -3.62 -3.21
N SER A 166 -11.80 -4.09 -4.45
CA SER A 166 -12.88 -4.95 -4.97
C SER A 166 -12.69 -6.46 -4.70
N TRP A 167 -11.56 -6.88 -4.12
CA TRP A 167 -11.28 -8.31 -3.99
C TRP A 167 -12.29 -9.08 -3.13
N ARG A 168 -12.96 -8.39 -2.19
CA ARG A 168 -14.01 -8.96 -1.32
C ARG A 168 -15.41 -8.90 -1.94
N GLN A 169 -15.58 -8.10 -2.97
CA GLN A 169 -16.82 -8.00 -3.70
C GLN A 169 -16.88 -9.18 -4.67
N GLY A 170 -17.29 -10.35 -4.19
CA GLY A 170 -17.61 -11.46 -5.06
C GLY A 170 -18.64 -11.04 -6.11
N PRO A 171 -18.81 -11.80 -7.21
CA PRO A 171 -19.82 -11.50 -8.21
C PRO A 171 -21.17 -11.34 -7.50
N GLN A 172 -21.74 -10.14 -7.55
CA GLN A 172 -23.08 -9.89 -7.06
C GLN A 172 -24.01 -10.72 -7.95
N GLN A 173 -24.55 -11.79 -7.35
CA GLN A 173 -25.57 -12.63 -7.98
C GLN A 173 -26.88 -11.87 -8.08
#